data_1908b481f913518e366ca86e381f2fd2
#
_entry.id   1908b481f913518e366ca86e381f2fd2
#
_cell.length_a   1.000
_cell.length_b   1.000
_cell.length_c   1.000
_cell.angle_alpha   90.00
_cell.angle_beta   90.00
_cell.angle_gamma   90.00
#
_symmetry.space_group_name_H-M   'P 1'
#
loop_
_entity.id
_entity.type
_entity.pdbx_description
1 polymer ?
#
loop_
_entity_poly.entity_id
_entity_poly.type
_entity_poly.pdbx_seq_one_letter_code
_entity_poly.pdbx_strand_id
1 'polypeptide(L)'
;TEQQLQGMNETAFRSLARQLMSTLGEQTEVIESTQAALAAKAKEVQFKDTVIAKLSFEMATLRRAKFGRTAETLDAQQRALFEEAIDEDLAAIDVQLDAVGPKKPSQEKRQPKRTPIPDDLPRTEIFHEPQNTQCPCGCQLKRIGQDVSEKLDYTPGTFTVERHVRGKWACAQCETIIQAPVPAHVIDKGLPTAGLLAQVLVAKYADHLPLYRLEGIFARSGATLARATMADWVGVCGVQLNPLVQRLREIVLAQDILHADETPVTTLKPGEKGTLRAYLWAYSPSKHDSLKAVIYDFAKGRAGKHASDFLGDWRGKLLVDDFSGYKALFRQGVTELGCMAHARRKFYDLHQSNGSEIAAQA
;
A
#
# COMPACT_ATOMS: atom_id res chain seq x y z
N THR A 1 -3.53 -20.13 64.33
CA THR A 1 -2.48 -19.63 65.25
C THR A 1 -2.15 -20.70 66.28
N GLU A 2 -0.93 -20.72 66.84
CA GLU A 2 -0.41 -21.70 67.79
C GLU A 2 -1.31 -21.80 69.03
N GLN A 3 -1.95 -20.73 69.49
CA GLN A 3 -2.95 -20.67 70.57
C GLN A 3 -4.26 -21.43 70.26
N GLN A 4 -4.65 -21.55 69.01
CA GLN A 4 -5.83 -22.34 68.63
C GLN A 4 -5.58 -23.84 68.64
N LEU A 5 -4.33 -24.28 68.45
CA LEU A 5 -3.94 -25.67 68.46
C LEU A 5 -3.87 -26.20 69.90
N GLN A 6 -3.51 -25.37 70.91
CA GLN A 6 -3.36 -25.79 72.34
C GLN A 6 -4.70 -26.07 73.01
N GLY A 7 -5.84 -25.65 72.45
CA GLY A 7 -7.19 -25.89 73.01
C GLY A 7 -7.98 -27.02 72.34
N MET A 8 -7.43 -27.71 71.36
CA MET A 8 -8.14 -28.73 70.57
C MET A 8 -8.06 -30.11 71.21
N ASN A 9 -9.20 -30.81 71.21
CA ASN A 9 -9.22 -32.21 71.61
C ASN A 9 -8.64 -33.10 70.50
N GLU A 10 -8.25 -34.33 70.86
CA GLU A 10 -7.55 -35.26 69.96
C GLU A 10 -8.32 -35.53 68.64
N THR A 11 -9.61 -35.62 68.70
CA THR A 11 -10.46 -35.84 67.50
C THR A 11 -10.50 -34.65 66.58
N ALA A 12 -10.56 -33.41 67.07
CA ALA A 12 -10.50 -32.19 66.28
C ALA A 12 -9.10 -32.00 65.64
N PHE A 13 -8.03 -32.34 66.39
CA PHE A 13 -6.67 -32.29 65.87
C PHE A 13 -6.45 -33.27 64.70
N ARG A 14 -6.94 -34.53 64.85
CA ARG A 14 -6.88 -35.54 63.80
C ARG A 14 -7.69 -35.13 62.54
N SER A 15 -8.83 -34.47 62.74
CA SER A 15 -9.63 -33.97 61.62
C SER A 15 -8.90 -32.83 60.85
N LEU A 16 -8.34 -31.87 61.58
CA LEU A 16 -7.57 -30.79 61.02
C LEU A 16 -6.32 -31.30 60.28
N ALA A 17 -5.62 -32.28 60.89
CA ALA A 17 -4.44 -32.88 60.23
C ALA A 17 -4.82 -33.56 58.91
N ARG A 18 -5.91 -34.31 58.84
CA ARG A 18 -6.41 -34.92 57.61
C ARG A 18 -6.79 -33.85 56.56
N GLN A 19 -7.44 -32.79 56.95
CA GLN A 19 -7.83 -31.69 56.06
C GLN A 19 -6.61 -30.97 55.51
N LEU A 20 -5.57 -30.72 56.34
CA LEU A 20 -4.32 -30.13 55.90
C LEU A 20 -3.56 -31.06 54.94
N MET A 21 -3.54 -32.38 55.23
CA MET A 21 -2.91 -33.35 54.32
C MET A 21 -3.63 -33.44 52.97
N SER A 22 -4.97 -33.40 52.97
CA SER A 22 -5.75 -33.34 51.70
C SER A 22 -5.47 -32.06 50.91
N THR A 23 -5.46 -30.91 51.59
CA THR A 23 -5.15 -29.62 50.91
C THR A 23 -3.72 -29.57 50.41
N LEU A 24 -2.73 -30.10 51.14
CA LEU A 24 -1.36 -30.22 50.67
C LEU A 24 -1.23 -31.16 49.45
N GLY A 25 -1.97 -32.29 49.47
CA GLY A 25 -2.04 -33.18 48.31
C GLY A 25 -2.56 -32.49 47.06
N GLU A 26 -3.71 -31.79 47.19
CA GLU A 26 -4.31 -31.03 46.09
C GLU A 26 -3.37 -29.92 45.58
N GLN A 27 -2.71 -29.20 46.49
CA GLN A 27 -1.73 -28.16 46.09
C GLN A 27 -0.51 -28.76 45.39
N THR A 28 -0.05 -29.92 45.83
CA THR A 28 1.09 -30.61 45.19
C THR A 28 0.73 -31.05 43.77
N GLU A 29 -0.46 -31.63 43.56
CA GLU A 29 -0.93 -31.97 42.19
C GLU A 29 -1.05 -30.72 41.28
N VAL A 30 -1.56 -29.61 41.80
CA VAL A 30 -1.63 -28.36 41.05
C VAL A 30 -0.25 -27.82 40.70
N ILE A 31 0.71 -27.89 41.63
CA ILE A 31 2.10 -27.48 41.39
C ILE A 31 2.73 -28.36 40.32
N GLU A 32 2.60 -29.68 40.40
CA GLU A 32 3.14 -30.59 39.40
C GLU A 32 2.53 -30.39 38.01
N SER A 33 1.22 -30.21 37.94
CA SER A 33 0.54 -29.95 36.67
C SER A 33 0.95 -28.61 36.04
N THR A 34 1.08 -27.57 36.87
CA THR A 34 1.53 -26.24 36.39
C THR A 34 3.01 -26.26 35.96
N GLN A 35 3.87 -26.99 36.67
CA GLN A 35 5.27 -27.17 36.26
C GLN A 35 5.38 -27.94 34.95
N ALA A 36 4.59 -28.99 34.75
CA ALA A 36 4.53 -29.73 33.49
C ALA A 36 4.05 -28.82 32.31
N ALA A 37 3.03 -28.02 32.55
CA ALA A 37 2.53 -27.06 31.56
C ALA A 37 3.57 -25.99 31.22
N LEU A 38 4.29 -25.46 32.23
CA LEU A 38 5.37 -24.51 32.05
C LEU A 38 6.52 -25.11 31.23
N ALA A 39 6.92 -26.36 31.54
CA ALA A 39 7.97 -27.05 30.79
C ALA A 39 7.57 -27.29 29.33
N ALA A 40 6.31 -27.64 29.07
CA ALA A 40 5.78 -27.79 27.72
C ALA A 40 5.79 -26.43 26.96
N LYS A 41 5.36 -25.34 27.59
CA LYS A 41 5.41 -23.99 27.02
C LYS A 41 6.83 -23.49 26.77
N ALA A 42 7.77 -23.79 27.64
CA ALA A 42 9.17 -23.44 27.44
C ALA A 42 9.75 -24.14 26.18
N LYS A 43 9.43 -25.44 25.97
CA LYS A 43 9.81 -26.15 24.75
C LYS A 43 9.17 -25.55 23.50
N GLU A 44 7.89 -25.15 23.54
CA GLU A 44 7.21 -24.49 22.44
C GLU A 44 7.86 -23.16 22.09
N VAL A 45 8.21 -22.33 23.09
CA VAL A 45 8.91 -21.05 22.88
C VAL A 45 10.28 -21.30 22.26
N GLN A 46 11.07 -22.23 22.79
CA GLN A 46 12.39 -22.55 22.25
C GLN A 46 12.31 -23.03 20.79
N PHE A 47 11.31 -23.83 20.45
CA PHE A 47 11.08 -24.24 19.06
C PHE A 47 10.76 -23.05 18.17
N LYS A 48 9.84 -22.16 18.61
CA LYS A 48 9.48 -20.95 17.86
C LYS A 48 10.66 -20.01 17.65
N ASP A 49 11.49 -19.81 18.69
CA ASP A 49 12.70 -18.98 18.60
C ASP A 49 13.69 -19.56 17.59
N THR A 50 13.84 -20.88 17.54
CA THR A 50 14.70 -21.54 16.55
C THR A 50 14.19 -21.33 15.12
N VAL A 51 12.88 -21.44 14.91
CA VAL A 51 12.26 -21.20 13.61
C VAL A 51 12.40 -19.73 13.20
N ILE A 52 12.16 -18.79 14.12
CA ILE A 52 12.33 -17.34 13.86
C ILE A 52 13.79 -17.02 13.50
N ALA A 53 14.76 -17.58 14.23
CA ALA A 53 16.18 -17.38 13.95
C ALA A 53 16.56 -17.90 12.55
N LYS A 54 16.08 -19.11 12.19
CA LYS A 54 16.29 -19.69 10.86
C LYS A 54 15.72 -18.80 9.75
N LEU A 55 14.44 -18.46 9.84
CA LEU A 55 13.75 -17.66 8.83
C LEU A 55 14.35 -16.24 8.70
N SER A 56 14.76 -15.64 9.82
CA SER A 56 15.44 -14.34 9.82
C SER A 56 16.81 -14.41 9.14
N PHE A 57 17.55 -15.50 9.31
CA PHE A 57 18.82 -15.73 8.62
C PHE A 57 18.62 -15.94 7.12
N GLU A 58 17.64 -16.75 6.71
CA GLU A 58 17.29 -16.96 5.30
C GLU A 58 16.88 -15.64 4.64
N MET A 59 16.02 -14.85 5.29
CA MET A 59 15.62 -13.51 4.82
C MET A 59 16.83 -12.57 4.66
N ALA A 60 17.75 -12.55 5.64
CA ALA A 60 18.96 -11.73 5.56
C ALA A 60 19.86 -12.15 4.40
N THR A 61 19.94 -13.46 4.12
CA THR A 61 20.72 -14.03 3.02
C THR A 61 20.12 -13.66 1.66
N LEU A 62 18.81 -13.80 1.50
CA LEU A 62 18.10 -13.43 0.27
C LEU A 62 18.18 -11.91 0.01
N ARG A 63 18.02 -11.09 1.04
CA ARG A 63 18.20 -9.62 0.93
C ARG A 63 19.64 -9.26 0.52
N ARG A 64 20.64 -9.96 1.08
CA ARG A 64 22.04 -9.75 0.70
C ARG A 64 22.32 -10.17 -0.73
N ALA A 65 21.71 -11.27 -1.20
CA ALA A 65 21.79 -11.72 -2.59
C ALA A 65 21.12 -10.73 -3.55
N LYS A 66 19.96 -10.19 -3.19
CA LYS A 66 19.23 -9.18 -4.00
C LYS A 66 19.97 -7.85 -4.12
N PHE A 67 20.58 -7.37 -3.04
CA PHE A 67 21.20 -6.04 -2.97
C PHE A 67 22.74 -6.08 -2.92
N GLY A 68 23.37 -7.26 -3.07
CA GLY A 68 24.80 -7.41 -3.05
C GLY A 68 25.47 -7.12 -4.40
N ARG A 69 26.79 -6.88 -4.38
CA ARG A 69 27.63 -6.56 -5.55
C ARG A 69 27.51 -7.57 -6.70
N THR A 70 27.16 -8.82 -6.42
CA THR A 70 26.98 -9.88 -7.43
C THR A 70 25.78 -9.67 -8.33
N ALA A 71 24.77 -8.89 -7.89
CA ALA A 71 23.60 -8.55 -8.70
C ALA A 71 23.94 -7.56 -9.86
N GLU A 72 25.07 -6.87 -9.79
CA GLU A 72 25.50 -5.91 -10.81
C GLU A 72 26.08 -6.59 -12.08
N THR A 73 26.42 -7.88 -12.00
CA THR A 73 27.00 -8.65 -13.12
C THR A 73 25.93 -9.37 -13.97
N LEU A 74 24.68 -9.34 -13.57
CA LEU A 74 23.58 -9.98 -14.29
C LEU A 74 23.04 -9.08 -15.40
N ASP A 75 22.69 -9.67 -16.54
CA ASP A 75 21.94 -9.01 -17.60
C ASP A 75 20.56 -8.54 -17.09
N ALA A 76 20.00 -7.48 -17.70
CA ALA A 76 18.74 -6.86 -17.26
C ALA A 76 17.57 -7.86 -17.18
N GLN A 77 17.52 -8.84 -18.09
CA GLN A 77 16.48 -9.90 -18.07
C GLN A 77 16.73 -10.95 -16.98
N GLN A 78 17.99 -11.33 -16.78
CA GLN A 78 18.38 -12.26 -15.71
C GLN A 78 18.17 -11.63 -14.34
N ARG A 79 18.43 -10.32 -14.21
CA ARG A 79 18.17 -9.56 -12.99
C ARG A 79 16.69 -9.53 -12.64
N ALA A 80 15.80 -9.26 -13.61
CA ALA A 80 14.36 -9.23 -13.38
C ALA A 80 13.81 -10.58 -12.89
N LEU A 81 14.24 -11.70 -13.50
CA LEU A 81 13.87 -13.05 -13.07
C LEU A 81 14.40 -13.40 -11.68
N PHE A 82 15.63 -13.01 -11.39
CA PHE A 82 16.27 -13.25 -10.11
C PHE A 82 15.61 -12.42 -8.98
N GLU A 83 15.27 -11.16 -9.25
CA GLU A 83 14.56 -10.29 -8.32
C GLU A 83 13.14 -10.80 -8.04
N GLU A 84 12.43 -11.27 -9.08
CA GLU A 84 11.08 -11.85 -8.94
C GLU A 84 11.09 -13.11 -8.05
N ALA A 85 12.01 -14.03 -8.27
CA ALA A 85 12.16 -15.24 -7.47
C ALA A 85 12.49 -14.93 -6.00
N ILE A 86 13.42 -14.00 -5.76
CA ILE A 86 13.79 -13.59 -4.40
C ILE A 86 12.62 -12.85 -3.70
N ASP A 87 11.85 -12.04 -4.40
CA ASP A 87 10.69 -11.36 -3.81
C ASP A 87 9.58 -12.34 -3.43
N GLU A 88 9.40 -13.40 -4.20
CA GLU A 88 8.46 -14.48 -3.87
C GLU A 88 8.90 -15.25 -2.61
N ASP A 89 10.19 -15.59 -2.52
CA ASP A 89 10.77 -16.25 -1.35
C ASP A 89 10.72 -15.36 -0.10
N LEU A 90 11.05 -14.07 -0.23
CA LEU A 90 10.95 -13.12 0.89
C LEU A 90 9.53 -12.96 1.39
N ALA A 91 8.55 -12.89 0.49
CA ALA A 91 7.14 -12.82 0.87
C ALA A 91 6.65 -14.10 1.58
N ALA A 92 7.10 -15.28 1.12
CA ALA A 92 6.79 -16.55 1.77
C ALA A 92 7.39 -16.63 3.20
N ILE A 93 8.62 -16.16 3.38
CA ILE A 93 9.28 -16.13 4.69
C ILE A 93 8.59 -15.14 5.65
N ASP A 94 8.17 -13.95 5.17
CA ASP A 94 7.43 -12.97 5.98
C ASP A 94 6.10 -13.56 6.49
N VAL A 95 5.38 -14.30 5.66
CA VAL A 95 4.14 -15.01 6.07
C VAL A 95 4.42 -16.05 7.15
N GLN A 96 5.52 -16.81 7.03
CA GLN A 96 5.90 -17.82 8.04
C GLN A 96 6.32 -17.17 9.36
N LEU A 97 7.06 -16.06 9.32
CA LEU A 97 7.44 -15.30 10.51
C LEU A 97 6.23 -14.72 11.25
N ASP A 98 5.25 -14.20 10.52
CA ASP A 98 4.00 -13.69 11.11
C ASP A 98 3.14 -14.78 11.76
N ALA A 99 3.22 -16.02 11.24
CA ALA A 99 2.52 -17.17 11.82
C ALA A 99 3.15 -17.66 13.14
N VAL A 100 4.47 -17.54 13.30
CA VAL A 100 5.24 -18.03 14.45
C VAL A 100 5.46 -16.95 15.51
N GLY A 101 5.51 -15.66 15.10
CA GLY A 101 5.82 -14.53 15.98
C GLY A 101 4.70 -14.21 16.98
N PRO A 102 5.03 -13.53 18.10
CA PRO A 102 4.06 -13.10 19.08
C PRO A 102 3.09 -12.08 18.45
N LYS A 103 1.79 -12.25 18.68
CA LYS A 103 0.78 -11.25 18.28
C LYS A 103 1.13 -9.90 18.93
N LYS A 104 1.52 -8.91 18.14
CA LYS A 104 1.73 -7.56 18.64
C LYS A 104 0.42 -7.03 19.25
N PRO A 105 0.46 -6.44 20.46
CA PRO A 105 -0.72 -5.83 21.05
C PRO A 105 -1.25 -4.75 20.09
N SER A 106 -2.56 -4.71 19.91
CA SER A 106 -3.26 -3.68 19.15
C SER A 106 -2.93 -2.31 19.75
N GLN A 107 -2.13 -1.52 19.05
CA GLN A 107 -1.92 -0.12 19.44
C GLN A 107 -3.23 0.64 19.23
N GLU A 108 -3.71 1.31 20.27
CA GLU A 108 -4.81 2.28 20.15
C GLU A 108 -4.50 3.25 19.01
N LYS A 109 -5.47 3.42 18.09
CA LYS A 109 -5.36 4.35 16.97
C LYS A 109 -5.22 5.77 17.52
N ARG A 110 -4.00 6.27 17.69
CA ARG A 110 -3.77 7.69 17.93
C ARG A 110 -4.27 8.47 16.73
N GLN A 111 -5.22 9.38 16.96
CA GLN A 111 -5.63 10.32 15.91
C GLN A 111 -4.40 11.14 15.48
N PRO A 112 -4.05 11.15 14.20
CA PRO A 112 -2.89 11.88 13.73
C PRO A 112 -3.11 13.38 13.94
N LYS A 113 -2.28 14.03 14.76
CA LYS A 113 -2.23 15.50 14.83
C LYS A 113 -1.57 16.02 13.55
N ARG A 114 -2.19 17.00 12.90
CA ARG A 114 -1.58 17.71 11.77
C ARG A 114 -0.24 18.30 12.19
N THR A 115 0.83 17.95 11.50
CA THR A 115 2.14 18.61 11.65
C THR A 115 2.02 20.03 11.08
N PRO A 116 2.36 21.07 11.81
CA PRO A 116 2.36 22.43 11.30
C PRO A 116 3.37 22.57 10.15
N ILE A 117 3.07 23.45 9.19
CA ILE A 117 4.01 23.80 8.12
C ILE A 117 5.16 24.60 8.74
N PRO A 118 6.46 24.29 8.45
CA PRO A 118 7.60 25.04 8.97
C PRO A 118 7.52 26.54 8.64
N ASP A 119 7.85 27.40 9.63
CA ASP A 119 7.73 28.86 9.49
C ASP A 119 8.81 29.47 8.58
N ASP A 120 9.90 28.75 8.35
CA ASP A 120 11.06 29.15 7.53
C ASP A 120 10.82 28.99 6.00
N LEU A 121 9.73 28.32 5.58
CA LEU A 121 9.41 28.20 4.16
C LEU A 121 8.86 29.50 3.57
N PRO A 122 9.27 29.89 2.35
CA PRO A 122 8.71 31.07 1.65
C PRO A 122 7.20 30.98 1.52
N ARG A 123 6.49 32.06 1.84
CA ARG A 123 5.02 32.14 1.76
C ARG A 123 4.61 33.15 0.72
N THR A 124 3.76 32.73 -0.22
CA THR A 124 3.08 33.62 -1.17
C THR A 124 1.65 33.82 -0.70
N GLU A 125 1.26 35.06 -0.42
CA GLU A 125 -0.10 35.38 0.00
C GLU A 125 -1.01 35.54 -1.21
N ILE A 126 -2.11 34.78 -1.21
CA ILE A 126 -3.17 34.82 -2.25
C ILE A 126 -4.44 35.31 -1.57
N PHE A 127 -4.86 36.50 -1.92
CA PHE A 127 -6.05 37.10 -1.36
C PHE A 127 -7.28 36.74 -2.19
N HIS A 128 -8.31 36.21 -1.54
CA HIS A 128 -9.60 35.92 -2.09
C HIS A 128 -10.62 36.93 -1.53
N GLU A 129 -10.94 37.94 -2.30
CA GLU A 129 -11.91 38.94 -1.91
C GLU A 129 -13.24 38.72 -2.68
N PRO A 130 -14.41 39.05 -2.10
CA PRO A 130 -15.67 38.98 -2.79
C PRO A 130 -15.69 39.97 -3.97
N GLN A 131 -16.29 39.55 -5.09
CA GLN A 131 -16.39 40.38 -6.29
C GLN A 131 -17.16 41.68 -6.07
N ASN A 132 -18.07 41.68 -5.07
CA ASN A 132 -18.83 42.87 -4.70
C ASN A 132 -18.78 43.03 -3.17
N THR A 133 -18.39 44.20 -2.73
CA THR A 133 -18.35 44.63 -1.35
C THR A 133 -19.51 45.53 -0.93
N GLN A 134 -20.57 45.64 -1.79
CA GLN A 134 -21.81 46.30 -1.44
C GLN A 134 -22.84 45.31 -0.89
N CYS A 135 -23.46 45.68 0.24
CA CYS A 135 -24.60 44.96 0.77
C CYS A 135 -25.85 45.13 -0.07
N PRO A 136 -26.76 44.17 -0.15
CA PRO A 136 -28.08 44.36 -0.79
C PRO A 136 -28.88 45.55 -0.28
N CYS A 137 -28.61 46.05 0.94
CA CYS A 137 -29.19 47.30 1.47
C CYS A 137 -28.56 48.59 0.94
N GLY A 138 -27.55 48.50 0.03
CA GLY A 138 -26.85 49.64 -0.56
C GLY A 138 -25.63 50.14 0.23
N CYS A 139 -25.34 49.58 1.40
CA CYS A 139 -24.22 50.02 2.24
C CYS A 139 -22.91 49.35 1.84
N GLN A 140 -21.79 50.03 2.07
CA GLN A 140 -20.47 49.45 1.91
C GLN A 140 -20.15 48.47 3.07
N LEU A 141 -19.72 47.24 2.75
CA LEU A 141 -19.31 46.25 3.75
C LEU A 141 -17.96 46.64 4.36
N LYS A 142 -17.82 46.38 5.66
CA LYS A 142 -16.57 46.55 6.37
C LYS A 142 -15.93 45.19 6.63
N ARG A 143 -14.61 45.07 6.38
CA ARG A 143 -13.84 43.87 6.70
C ARG A 143 -13.76 43.70 8.22
N ILE A 144 -14.24 42.55 8.76
CA ILE A 144 -14.31 42.24 10.20
C ILE A 144 -13.30 41.17 10.63
N GLY A 145 -12.68 40.48 9.65
CA GLY A 145 -11.70 39.43 9.91
C GLY A 145 -11.26 38.74 8.64
N GLN A 146 -10.48 37.71 8.81
CA GLN A 146 -10.02 36.84 7.72
C GLN A 146 -9.84 35.42 8.20
N ASP A 147 -10.13 34.45 7.33
CA ASP A 147 -9.73 33.07 7.52
C ASP A 147 -8.45 32.81 6.71
N VAL A 148 -7.47 32.24 7.34
CA VAL A 148 -6.18 31.92 6.71
C VAL A 148 -6.06 30.41 6.61
N SER A 149 -5.80 29.91 5.42
CA SER A 149 -5.44 28.50 5.21
C SER A 149 -4.16 28.41 4.40
N GLU A 150 -3.27 27.53 4.82
CA GLU A 150 -1.98 27.34 4.17
C GLU A 150 -1.97 26.05 3.37
N LYS A 151 -1.40 26.10 2.17
CA LYS A 151 -1.17 24.97 1.27
C LYS A 151 0.31 24.88 0.97
N LEU A 152 0.86 23.66 1.02
CA LEU A 152 2.23 23.42 0.65
C LEU A 152 2.31 23.17 -0.85
N ASP A 153 3.11 23.98 -1.56
CA ASP A 153 3.43 23.79 -2.98
C ASP A 153 4.85 23.30 -3.17
N TYR A 154 5.15 22.72 -4.33
CA TYR A 154 6.47 22.21 -4.67
C TYR A 154 6.83 22.56 -6.11
N THR A 155 7.86 23.38 -6.25
CA THR A 155 8.60 23.53 -7.51
C THR A 155 9.82 22.62 -7.47
N PRO A 156 10.22 21.91 -8.53
CA PRO A 156 11.33 20.96 -8.49
C PRO A 156 12.55 21.51 -7.73
N GLY A 157 12.90 20.87 -6.62
CA GLY A 157 14.00 21.28 -5.73
C GLY A 157 13.67 22.33 -4.67
N THR A 158 12.47 22.94 -4.67
CA THR A 158 12.11 23.99 -3.70
C THR A 158 10.66 23.86 -3.26
N PHE A 159 10.43 23.84 -1.94
CA PHE A 159 9.09 23.95 -1.36
C PHE A 159 8.71 25.42 -1.19
N THR A 160 7.49 25.76 -1.57
CA THR A 160 6.87 27.04 -1.29
C THR A 160 5.52 26.84 -0.61
N VAL A 161 5.05 27.87 0.10
CA VAL A 161 3.76 27.83 0.78
C VAL A 161 2.81 28.85 0.16
N GLU A 162 1.68 28.38 -0.37
CA GLU A 162 0.58 29.25 -0.77
C GLU A 162 -0.28 29.56 0.47
N ARG A 163 -0.33 30.82 0.86
CA ARG A 163 -1.12 31.29 2.00
C ARG A 163 -2.40 31.94 1.50
N HIS A 164 -3.50 31.21 1.56
CA HIS A 164 -4.82 31.67 1.13
C HIS A 164 -5.47 32.50 2.24
N VAL A 165 -5.67 33.80 2.00
CA VAL A 165 -6.31 34.73 2.93
C VAL A 165 -7.69 35.09 2.42
N ARG A 166 -8.73 34.85 3.22
CA ARG A 166 -10.13 35.15 2.90
C ARG A 166 -10.68 36.17 3.89
N GLY A 167 -10.88 37.39 3.43
CA GLY A 167 -11.46 38.45 4.24
C GLY A 167 -12.93 38.16 4.58
N LYS A 168 -13.33 38.48 5.82
CA LYS A 168 -14.76 38.49 6.24
C LYS A 168 -15.23 39.94 6.26
N TRP A 169 -16.30 40.19 5.54
CA TRP A 169 -16.87 41.53 5.37
C TRP A 169 -18.25 41.55 6.01
N ALA A 170 -18.52 42.53 6.86
CA ALA A 170 -19.81 42.70 7.51
C ALA A 170 -20.44 44.04 7.20
N CYS A 171 -21.76 44.08 7.05
CA CYS A 171 -22.54 45.29 7.00
C CYS A 171 -22.85 45.75 8.40
N ALA A 172 -22.52 47.01 8.74
CA ALA A 172 -22.79 47.57 10.07
C ALA A 172 -24.29 47.83 10.32
N GLN A 173 -25.13 47.88 9.26
CA GLN A 173 -26.56 48.19 9.38
C GLN A 173 -27.43 46.93 9.38
N CYS A 174 -27.16 45.95 8.52
CA CYS A 174 -28.00 44.75 8.41
C CYS A 174 -27.30 43.46 8.89
N GLU A 175 -26.10 43.57 9.46
CA GLU A 175 -25.28 42.48 10.00
C GLU A 175 -25.00 41.32 9.02
N THR A 176 -25.27 41.50 7.73
CA THR A 176 -24.97 40.53 6.69
C THR A 176 -23.47 40.33 6.59
N ILE A 177 -23.01 39.08 6.63
CA ILE A 177 -21.60 38.70 6.47
C ILE A 177 -21.40 38.14 5.07
N ILE A 178 -20.39 38.61 4.36
CA ILE A 178 -19.95 38.11 3.06
C ILE A 178 -18.48 37.69 3.16
N GLN A 179 -18.18 36.54 2.59
CA GLN A 179 -16.82 35.99 2.49
C GLN A 179 -16.68 35.33 1.12
N ALA A 180 -15.49 35.43 0.50
CA ALA A 180 -15.21 34.73 -0.74
C ALA A 180 -15.34 33.20 -0.54
N PRO A 181 -15.88 32.45 -1.52
CA PRO A 181 -15.93 30.99 -1.42
C PRO A 181 -14.53 30.40 -1.32
N VAL A 182 -14.44 29.19 -0.74
CA VAL A 182 -13.18 28.44 -0.76
C VAL A 182 -12.92 27.99 -2.20
N PRO A 183 -11.71 28.23 -2.75
CA PRO A 183 -11.36 27.70 -4.06
C PRO A 183 -11.46 26.16 -4.07
N ALA A 184 -11.88 25.59 -5.18
CA ALA A 184 -11.89 24.14 -5.33
C ALA A 184 -10.46 23.59 -5.26
N HIS A 185 -10.26 22.57 -4.47
CA HIS A 185 -8.99 21.87 -4.32
C HIS A 185 -9.16 20.40 -4.72
N VAL A 186 -8.09 19.76 -5.18
CA VAL A 186 -8.09 18.32 -5.51
C VAL A 186 -8.42 17.49 -4.25
N ILE A 187 -7.90 17.92 -3.10
CA ILE A 187 -8.19 17.34 -1.81
C ILE A 187 -8.80 18.40 -0.90
N ASP A 188 -10.06 18.25 -0.55
CA ASP A 188 -10.76 19.17 0.34
C ASP A 188 -10.04 19.29 1.67
N LYS A 189 -9.81 20.55 2.13
CA LYS A 189 -9.06 20.86 3.35
C LYS A 189 -7.66 20.20 3.38
N GLY A 190 -7.16 19.74 2.23
CA GLY A 190 -5.85 19.13 2.08
C GLY A 190 -4.72 20.15 2.23
N LEU A 191 -3.53 19.68 2.59
CA LEU A 191 -2.30 20.44 2.66
C LEU A 191 -1.70 20.73 1.26
N PRO A 192 -1.72 19.77 0.28
CA PRO A 192 -0.98 19.91 -0.97
C PRO A 192 -1.70 20.80 -1.98
N THR A 193 -0.93 21.53 -2.77
CA THR A 193 -1.39 22.10 -4.03
C THR A 193 -1.49 21.02 -5.11
N ALA A 194 -2.12 21.32 -6.24
CA ALA A 194 -2.15 20.42 -7.41
C ALA A 194 -0.72 20.13 -7.93
N GLY A 195 0.20 21.10 -7.83
CA GLY A 195 1.61 20.94 -8.23
C GLY A 195 2.34 19.90 -7.38
N LEU A 196 2.18 19.96 -6.05
CA LEU A 196 2.78 18.96 -5.17
C LEU A 196 2.19 17.55 -5.39
N LEU A 197 0.87 17.46 -5.62
CA LEU A 197 0.23 16.18 -5.95
C LEU A 197 0.77 15.59 -7.25
N ALA A 198 0.90 16.41 -8.29
CA ALA A 198 1.48 16.00 -9.57
C ALA A 198 2.92 15.50 -9.40
N GLN A 199 3.73 16.21 -8.62
CA GLN A 199 5.11 15.79 -8.33
C GLN A 199 5.17 14.42 -7.63
N VAL A 200 4.30 14.16 -6.64
CA VAL A 200 4.24 12.86 -5.96
C VAL A 200 3.84 11.74 -6.94
N LEU A 201 2.86 11.99 -7.81
CA LEU A 201 2.40 11.00 -8.79
C LEU A 201 3.47 10.71 -9.86
N VAL A 202 4.10 11.74 -10.43
CA VAL A 202 5.17 11.59 -11.43
C VAL A 202 6.35 10.83 -10.81
N ALA A 203 6.83 11.27 -9.65
CA ALA A 203 7.94 10.64 -8.97
C ALA A 203 7.66 9.15 -8.65
N LYS A 204 6.42 8.83 -8.24
CA LYS A 204 6.04 7.45 -7.93
C LYS A 204 5.88 6.57 -9.17
N TYR A 205 5.20 7.05 -10.21
CA TYR A 205 4.76 6.21 -11.32
C TYR A 205 5.58 6.37 -12.59
N ALA A 206 6.17 7.53 -12.84
CA ALA A 206 7.05 7.77 -13.99
C ALA A 206 8.52 7.55 -13.63
N ASP A 207 8.95 8.02 -12.43
CA ASP A 207 10.34 7.92 -11.97
C ASP A 207 10.58 6.68 -11.08
N HIS A 208 9.56 5.86 -10.87
CA HIS A 208 9.58 4.63 -10.06
C HIS A 208 10.12 4.81 -8.64
N LEU A 209 9.95 6.00 -8.04
CA LEU A 209 10.39 6.28 -6.68
C LEU A 209 9.37 5.77 -5.65
N PRO A 210 9.76 4.86 -4.74
CA PRO A 210 8.89 4.47 -3.63
C PRO A 210 8.64 5.66 -2.69
N LEU A 211 7.46 5.73 -2.08
CA LEU A 211 7.08 6.84 -1.19
C LEU A 211 8.05 7.05 -0.02
N TYR A 212 8.70 5.98 0.48
CA TYR A 212 9.70 6.11 1.54
C TYR A 212 10.97 6.87 1.09
N ARG A 213 11.34 6.76 -0.21
CA ARG A 213 12.44 7.55 -0.77
C ARG A 213 12.03 9.00 -0.96
N LEU A 214 10.79 9.24 -1.41
CA LEU A 214 10.23 10.60 -1.52
C LEU A 214 10.18 11.31 -0.17
N GLU A 215 9.76 10.61 0.90
CA GLU A 215 9.82 11.12 2.27
C GLU A 215 11.21 11.64 2.63
N GLY A 216 12.27 10.86 2.34
CA GLY A 216 13.65 11.27 2.57
C GLY A 216 14.13 12.42 1.64
N ILE A 217 13.68 12.45 0.37
CA ILE A 217 14.00 13.53 -0.57
C ILE A 217 13.39 14.85 -0.09
N PHE A 218 12.10 14.84 0.25
CA PHE A 218 11.38 16.01 0.70
C PHE A 218 11.90 16.54 2.05
N ALA A 219 12.26 15.64 2.97
CA ALA A 219 12.87 16.03 4.24
C ALA A 219 14.19 16.80 4.05
N ARG A 220 15.02 16.39 3.06
CA ARG A 220 16.24 17.14 2.72
C ARG A 220 15.96 18.52 2.10
N SER A 221 14.79 18.68 1.49
CA SER A 221 14.32 19.96 0.92
C SER A 221 13.53 20.78 1.94
N GLY A 222 13.53 20.42 3.23
CA GLY A 222 12.92 21.17 4.32
C GLY A 222 11.45 20.82 4.60
N ALA A 223 10.84 19.86 3.90
CA ALA A 223 9.44 19.47 4.14
C ALA A 223 9.34 18.02 4.65
N THR A 224 8.81 17.86 5.86
CA THR A 224 8.55 16.54 6.44
C THR A 224 7.13 16.07 6.07
N LEU A 225 7.04 15.14 5.12
CA LEU A 225 5.79 14.54 4.65
C LEU A 225 5.82 13.04 4.90
N ALA A 226 4.93 12.56 5.76
CA ALA A 226 4.85 11.13 6.06
C ALA A 226 4.40 10.33 4.82
N ARG A 227 5.02 9.17 4.59
CA ARG A 227 4.65 8.27 3.47
C ARG A 227 3.17 7.86 3.48
N ALA A 228 2.56 7.71 4.68
CA ALA A 228 1.14 7.40 4.80
C ALA A 228 0.27 8.53 4.22
N THR A 229 0.60 9.78 4.52
CA THR A 229 -0.08 10.96 3.97
C THR A 229 0.04 11.02 2.45
N MET A 230 1.24 10.77 1.91
CA MET A 230 1.44 10.72 0.45
C MET A 230 0.69 9.55 -0.19
N ALA A 231 0.56 8.41 0.49
CA ALA A 231 -0.22 7.27 0.00
C ALA A 231 -1.72 7.60 -0.08
N ASP A 232 -2.25 8.31 0.93
CA ASP A 232 -3.64 8.80 0.92
C ASP A 232 -3.87 9.78 -0.22
N TRP A 233 -2.93 10.71 -0.48
CA TRP A 233 -3.01 11.62 -1.62
C TRP A 233 -3.05 10.90 -2.96
N VAL A 234 -2.19 9.88 -3.12
CA VAL A 234 -2.19 9.03 -4.32
C VAL A 234 -3.55 8.36 -4.52
N GLY A 235 -4.15 7.84 -3.44
CA GLY A 235 -5.49 7.24 -3.48
C GLY A 235 -6.56 8.22 -3.93
N VAL A 236 -6.61 9.42 -3.34
CA VAL A 236 -7.57 10.47 -3.72
C VAL A 236 -7.38 10.92 -5.17
N CYS A 237 -6.13 11.14 -5.59
CA CYS A 237 -5.82 11.50 -6.98
C CYS A 237 -6.26 10.40 -7.96
N GLY A 238 -6.07 9.13 -7.61
CA GLY A 238 -6.54 8.01 -8.42
C GLY A 238 -8.05 8.03 -8.65
N VAL A 239 -8.84 8.34 -7.61
CA VAL A 239 -10.29 8.52 -7.74
C VAL A 239 -10.65 9.72 -8.63
N GLN A 240 -9.99 10.86 -8.43
CA GLN A 240 -10.25 12.08 -9.21
C GLN A 240 -9.85 11.94 -10.70
N LEU A 241 -8.82 11.17 -10.99
CA LEU A 241 -8.37 10.88 -12.36
C LEU A 241 -9.17 9.79 -13.07
N ASN A 242 -10.04 9.06 -12.35
CA ASN A 242 -10.81 7.95 -12.91
C ASN A 242 -11.62 8.32 -14.17
N PRO A 243 -12.27 9.50 -14.30
CA PRO A 243 -12.97 9.88 -15.55
C PRO A 243 -12.05 9.88 -16.77
N LEU A 244 -10.78 10.31 -16.61
CA LEU A 244 -9.79 10.27 -17.69
C LEU A 244 -9.38 8.84 -18.03
N VAL A 245 -9.23 8.00 -17.02
CA VAL A 245 -8.93 6.55 -17.20
C VAL A 245 -10.08 5.86 -17.93
N GLN A 246 -11.33 6.14 -17.56
CA GLN A 246 -12.50 5.61 -18.27
C GLN A 246 -12.54 6.06 -19.74
N ARG A 247 -12.25 7.35 -20.00
CA ARG A 247 -12.16 7.83 -21.38
C ARG A 247 -11.02 7.16 -22.17
N LEU A 248 -9.86 6.97 -21.55
CA LEU A 248 -8.75 6.22 -22.14
C LEU A 248 -9.16 4.77 -22.46
N ARG A 249 -9.90 4.11 -21.55
CA ARG A 249 -10.43 2.76 -21.78
C ARG A 249 -11.33 2.71 -23.01
N GLU A 250 -12.26 3.65 -23.15
CA GLU A 250 -13.13 3.72 -24.34
C GLU A 250 -12.33 3.86 -25.64
N ILE A 251 -11.29 4.72 -25.64
CA ILE A 251 -10.44 4.97 -26.81
C ILE A 251 -9.61 3.71 -27.15
N VAL A 252 -9.09 3.02 -26.14
CA VAL A 252 -8.32 1.79 -26.31
C VAL A 252 -9.23 0.67 -26.82
N LEU A 253 -10.43 0.50 -26.25
CA LEU A 253 -11.41 -0.53 -26.68
C LEU A 253 -12.05 -0.20 -28.05
N ALA A 254 -11.88 0.98 -28.59
CA ALA A 254 -12.27 1.28 -29.97
C ALA A 254 -11.27 0.76 -31.04
N GLN A 255 -10.12 0.21 -30.61
CA GLN A 255 -9.11 -0.34 -31.52
C GLN A 255 -9.42 -1.80 -31.87
N ASP A 256 -9.09 -2.20 -33.10
CA ASP A 256 -9.34 -3.56 -33.61
C ASP A 256 -8.38 -4.61 -33.03
N ILE A 257 -7.17 -4.18 -32.65
CA ILE A 257 -6.09 -5.07 -32.18
C ILE A 257 -5.58 -4.56 -30.84
N LEU A 258 -5.65 -5.39 -29.83
CA LEU A 258 -5.10 -5.12 -28.51
C LEU A 258 -4.06 -6.19 -28.14
N HIS A 259 -3.06 -5.74 -27.39
CA HIS A 259 -2.15 -6.61 -26.64
C HIS A 259 -2.64 -6.65 -25.20
N ALA A 260 -2.63 -7.81 -24.58
CA ALA A 260 -2.89 -7.97 -23.16
C ALA A 260 -1.81 -8.82 -22.50
N ASP A 261 -1.44 -8.41 -21.29
CA ASP A 261 -0.46 -9.11 -20.45
C ASP A 261 -0.80 -8.86 -18.98
N GLU A 262 -0.44 -9.78 -18.09
CA GLU A 262 -0.65 -9.61 -16.66
C GLU A 262 0.63 -9.85 -15.86
N THR A 263 0.99 -8.88 -15.03
CA THR A 263 2.16 -8.92 -14.15
C THR A 263 1.75 -9.08 -12.70
N PRO A 264 2.33 -10.04 -11.95
CA PRO A 264 2.06 -10.17 -10.53
C PRO A 264 2.61 -8.97 -9.75
N VAL A 265 1.83 -8.49 -8.78
CA VAL A 265 2.23 -7.42 -7.87
C VAL A 265 1.89 -7.82 -6.44
N THR A 266 2.85 -7.62 -5.55
CA THR A 266 2.64 -7.89 -4.13
C THR A 266 2.02 -6.67 -3.46
N THR A 267 0.85 -6.83 -2.84
CA THR A 267 0.13 -5.75 -2.15
C THR A 267 -0.08 -6.08 -0.69
N LEU A 268 -0.14 -5.05 0.16
CA LEU A 268 -0.53 -5.22 1.55
C LEU A 268 -2.02 -5.52 1.65
N LYS A 269 -2.41 -6.34 2.62
CA LYS A 269 -3.82 -6.56 2.97
C LYS A 269 -4.26 -5.52 4.00
N PRO A 270 -5.14 -4.57 3.67
CA PRO A 270 -5.65 -3.62 4.65
C PRO A 270 -6.39 -4.33 5.79
N GLY A 271 -5.95 -4.09 7.05
CA GLY A 271 -6.57 -4.67 8.23
C GLY A 271 -6.16 -6.11 8.57
N GLU A 272 -5.39 -6.76 7.74
CA GLU A 272 -4.85 -8.11 7.96
C GLU A 272 -3.32 -8.09 7.98
N LYS A 273 -2.73 -9.13 8.57
CA LYS A 273 -1.28 -9.38 8.48
C LYS A 273 -0.97 -10.10 7.17
N GLY A 274 0.16 -9.72 6.55
CA GLY A 274 0.68 -10.38 5.36
C GLY A 274 0.42 -9.62 4.07
N THR A 275 0.81 -10.25 2.97
CA THR A 275 0.71 -9.70 1.62
C THR A 275 -0.27 -10.51 0.78
N LEU A 276 -0.82 -9.90 -0.25
CA LEU A 276 -1.65 -10.52 -1.27
C LEU A 276 -0.91 -10.45 -2.60
N ARG A 277 -0.80 -11.57 -3.31
CA ARG A 277 -0.37 -11.59 -4.71
C ARG A 277 -1.55 -11.14 -5.57
N ALA A 278 -1.51 -9.90 -6.00
CA ALA A 278 -2.44 -9.29 -6.94
C ALA A 278 -1.81 -9.23 -8.34
N TYR A 279 -2.56 -8.77 -9.33
CA TYR A 279 -2.09 -8.67 -10.71
C TYR A 279 -2.43 -7.30 -11.29
N LEU A 280 -1.50 -6.79 -12.07
CA LEU A 280 -1.70 -5.61 -12.90
C LEU A 280 -1.87 -6.10 -14.34
N TRP A 281 -3.06 -5.94 -14.88
CA TRP A 281 -3.40 -6.27 -16.25
C TRP A 281 -3.13 -5.05 -17.12
N ALA A 282 -2.36 -5.22 -18.19
CA ALA A 282 -2.02 -4.15 -19.11
C ALA A 282 -2.68 -4.40 -20.47
N TYR A 283 -3.31 -3.37 -21.00
CA TYR A 283 -3.89 -3.41 -22.34
C TYR A 283 -3.36 -2.27 -23.17
N SER A 284 -2.88 -2.56 -24.38
CA SER A 284 -2.35 -1.54 -25.28
C SER A 284 -2.77 -1.82 -26.73
N PRO A 285 -3.01 -0.79 -27.53
CA PRO A 285 -3.15 -0.97 -28.98
C PRO A 285 -1.90 -1.55 -29.63
N SER A 286 -2.01 -2.02 -30.86
CA SER A 286 -0.87 -2.49 -31.63
C SER A 286 0.17 -1.39 -31.76
N LYS A 287 1.46 -1.79 -31.78
CA LYS A 287 2.57 -0.85 -32.05
C LYS A 287 2.45 -0.14 -33.40
N HIS A 288 1.67 -0.66 -34.33
CA HIS A 288 1.41 -0.09 -35.66
C HIS A 288 0.27 0.91 -35.67
N ASP A 289 -0.54 0.97 -34.59
CA ASP A 289 -1.60 1.97 -34.43
C ASP A 289 -1.01 3.37 -34.21
N SER A 290 -1.81 4.39 -34.57
CA SER A 290 -1.49 5.78 -34.29
C SER A 290 -1.55 6.09 -32.78
N LEU A 291 -2.43 5.38 -32.05
CA LEU A 291 -2.58 5.53 -30.61
C LEU A 291 -1.45 4.81 -29.88
N LYS A 292 -0.65 5.56 -29.13
CA LYS A 292 0.38 5.04 -28.23
C LYS A 292 -0.07 5.22 -26.79
N ALA A 293 -0.79 4.24 -26.27
CA ALA A 293 -1.32 4.28 -24.93
C ALA A 293 -1.26 2.88 -24.30
N VAL A 294 -1.17 2.85 -22.99
CA VAL A 294 -1.34 1.62 -22.17
C VAL A 294 -2.32 1.95 -21.07
N ILE A 295 -3.29 1.08 -20.87
CA ILE A 295 -4.19 1.16 -19.74
C ILE A 295 -3.96 -0.02 -18.82
N TYR A 296 -3.97 0.23 -17.52
CA TYR A 296 -3.76 -0.77 -16.51
C TYR A 296 -5.04 -1.02 -15.73
N ASP A 297 -5.33 -2.29 -15.46
CA ASP A 297 -6.40 -2.73 -14.57
C ASP A 297 -5.82 -3.55 -13.42
N PHE A 298 -6.19 -3.20 -12.20
CA PHE A 298 -5.70 -3.89 -10.99
C PHE A 298 -6.70 -4.94 -10.54
N ALA A 299 -6.24 -6.18 -10.38
CA ALA A 299 -7.07 -7.28 -9.90
C ALA A 299 -6.42 -8.03 -8.73
N LYS A 300 -7.23 -8.48 -7.76
CA LYS A 300 -6.78 -9.26 -6.61
C LYS A 300 -6.37 -10.71 -6.96
N GLY A 301 -6.40 -11.09 -8.23
CA GLY A 301 -6.06 -12.43 -8.68
C GLY A 301 -5.85 -12.51 -10.18
N ARG A 302 -5.41 -13.69 -10.66
CA ARG A 302 -5.12 -14.00 -12.07
C ARG A 302 -6.32 -14.66 -12.80
N ALA A 303 -7.53 -14.54 -12.27
CA ALA A 303 -8.69 -15.20 -12.90
C ALA A 303 -9.04 -14.51 -14.22
N GLY A 304 -9.32 -15.30 -15.27
CA GLY A 304 -9.69 -14.79 -16.61
C GLY A 304 -10.95 -13.91 -16.63
N LYS A 305 -11.75 -13.97 -15.57
CA LYS A 305 -12.90 -13.06 -15.41
C LYS A 305 -12.48 -11.59 -15.42
N HIS A 306 -11.27 -11.24 -14.92
CA HIS A 306 -10.81 -9.85 -14.89
C HIS A 306 -10.62 -9.30 -16.31
N ALA A 307 -10.03 -10.10 -17.20
CA ALA A 307 -9.93 -9.74 -18.60
C ALA A 307 -11.31 -9.64 -19.27
N SER A 308 -12.24 -10.54 -18.95
CA SER A 308 -13.62 -10.48 -19.46
C SER A 308 -14.37 -9.25 -18.96
N ASP A 309 -14.23 -8.90 -17.69
CA ASP A 309 -14.86 -7.73 -17.09
C ASP A 309 -14.29 -6.41 -17.70
N PHE A 310 -12.99 -6.39 -17.99
CA PHE A 310 -12.35 -5.24 -18.62
C PHE A 310 -12.77 -5.06 -20.09
N LEU A 311 -12.70 -6.13 -20.89
CA LEU A 311 -12.98 -6.09 -22.33
C LEU A 311 -14.48 -5.97 -22.62
N GLY A 312 -15.35 -6.54 -21.78
CA GLY A 312 -16.79 -6.50 -21.96
C GLY A 312 -17.23 -7.07 -23.33
N ASP A 313 -17.93 -6.25 -24.10
CA ASP A 313 -18.43 -6.63 -25.43
C ASP A 313 -17.44 -6.42 -26.59
N TRP A 314 -16.17 -6.08 -26.28
CA TRP A 314 -15.14 -5.94 -27.31
C TRP A 314 -14.88 -7.28 -28.05
N ARG A 315 -14.79 -7.24 -29.39
CA ARG A 315 -14.68 -8.44 -30.26
C ARG A 315 -13.57 -8.32 -31.30
N GLY A 316 -12.51 -7.61 -30.97
CA GLY A 316 -11.35 -7.48 -31.85
C GLY A 316 -10.39 -8.68 -31.78
N LYS A 317 -9.14 -8.42 -32.13
CA LYS A 317 -8.03 -9.37 -32.14
C LYS A 317 -7.15 -9.12 -30.91
N LEU A 318 -7.02 -10.13 -30.04
CA LEU A 318 -6.25 -10.02 -28.79
C LEU A 318 -4.93 -10.78 -28.88
N LEU A 319 -3.83 -10.08 -28.81
CA LEU A 319 -2.48 -10.67 -28.78
C LEU A 319 -2.10 -10.91 -27.32
N VAL A 320 -1.92 -12.19 -26.99
CA VAL A 320 -1.63 -12.67 -25.61
C VAL A 320 -0.54 -13.74 -25.64
N ASP A 321 -0.05 -14.09 -24.44
CA ASP A 321 0.65 -15.33 -24.20
C ASP A 321 -0.33 -16.52 -24.21
N ASP A 322 0.15 -17.72 -23.88
CA ASP A 322 -0.69 -18.94 -23.82
C ASP A 322 -1.42 -19.10 -22.47
N PHE A 323 -1.68 -18.01 -21.73
CA PHE A 323 -2.39 -18.10 -20.46
C PHE A 323 -3.83 -18.51 -20.62
N SER A 324 -4.21 -19.57 -19.91
CA SER A 324 -5.55 -20.20 -20.02
C SER A 324 -6.71 -19.28 -19.63
N GLY A 325 -6.44 -18.19 -18.87
CA GLY A 325 -7.44 -17.22 -18.44
C GLY A 325 -8.12 -16.47 -19.59
N TYR A 326 -7.45 -16.33 -20.76
CA TYR A 326 -8.04 -15.69 -21.94
C TYR A 326 -8.94 -16.62 -22.78
N LYS A 327 -8.88 -17.94 -22.59
CA LYS A 327 -9.59 -18.91 -23.45
C LYS A 327 -11.12 -18.75 -23.43
N ALA A 328 -11.69 -18.21 -22.36
CA ALA A 328 -13.12 -17.92 -22.30
C ALA A 328 -13.53 -16.80 -23.29
N LEU A 329 -12.70 -15.77 -23.44
CA LEU A 329 -12.93 -14.66 -24.37
C LEU A 329 -12.95 -15.12 -25.83
N PHE A 330 -12.05 -16.03 -26.20
CA PHE A 330 -11.98 -16.57 -27.57
C PHE A 330 -13.23 -17.38 -27.94
N ARG A 331 -13.83 -18.09 -26.99
CA ARG A 331 -15.13 -18.75 -27.19
C ARG A 331 -16.29 -17.76 -27.36
N GLN A 332 -16.13 -16.52 -26.87
CA GLN A 332 -17.12 -15.45 -26.96
C GLN A 332 -16.95 -14.54 -28.20
N GLY A 333 -16.04 -14.89 -29.11
CA GLY A 333 -15.87 -14.20 -30.39
C GLY A 333 -14.66 -13.24 -30.48
N VAL A 334 -13.82 -13.17 -29.47
CA VAL A 334 -12.51 -12.48 -29.58
C VAL A 334 -11.57 -13.37 -30.39
N THR A 335 -10.85 -12.81 -31.35
CA THR A 335 -9.85 -13.55 -32.14
C THR A 335 -8.52 -13.63 -31.38
N GLU A 336 -8.05 -14.84 -31.16
CA GLU A 336 -6.74 -15.08 -30.51
C GLU A 336 -5.58 -14.80 -31.48
N LEU A 337 -4.59 -14.03 -31.02
CA LEU A 337 -3.29 -13.87 -31.65
C LEU A 337 -2.21 -14.30 -30.66
N GLY A 338 -1.33 -15.23 -31.07
CA GLY A 338 -0.23 -15.70 -30.24
C GLY A 338 0.95 -14.73 -30.24
N CYS A 339 1.49 -14.45 -29.06
CA CYS A 339 2.69 -13.63 -28.92
C CYS A 339 3.95 -14.40 -29.33
N MET A 340 4.54 -14.05 -30.47
CA MET A 340 5.76 -14.68 -30.96
C MET A 340 6.97 -14.44 -30.06
N ALA A 341 7.01 -13.35 -29.30
CA ALA A 341 8.06 -13.11 -28.32
C ALA A 341 8.04 -14.15 -27.19
N HIS A 342 6.85 -14.52 -26.70
CA HIS A 342 6.69 -15.58 -25.71
C HIS A 342 7.00 -16.98 -26.30
N ALA A 343 6.59 -17.25 -27.55
CA ALA A 343 6.95 -18.48 -28.22
C ALA A 343 8.49 -18.61 -28.37
N ARG A 344 9.15 -17.55 -28.87
CA ARG A 344 10.62 -17.51 -29.00
C ARG A 344 11.30 -17.71 -27.65
N ARG A 345 10.81 -17.11 -26.56
CA ARG A 345 11.38 -17.29 -25.22
C ARG A 345 11.38 -18.74 -24.80
N LYS A 346 10.29 -19.49 -25.02
CA LYS A 346 10.22 -20.93 -24.70
C LYS A 346 11.32 -21.75 -25.41
N PHE A 347 11.60 -21.44 -26.68
CA PHE A 347 12.70 -22.08 -27.40
C PHE A 347 14.07 -21.63 -26.89
N TYR A 348 14.24 -20.35 -26.60
CA TYR A 348 15.48 -19.83 -26.04
C TYR A 348 15.81 -20.46 -24.67
N ASP A 349 14.81 -20.55 -23.78
CA ASP A 349 14.99 -21.16 -22.45
C ASP A 349 15.33 -22.65 -22.57
N LEU A 350 14.70 -23.36 -23.52
CA LEU A 350 15.02 -24.76 -23.81
C LEU A 350 16.44 -24.93 -24.33
N HIS A 351 16.89 -24.06 -25.22
CA HIS A 351 18.28 -24.06 -25.72
C HIS A 351 19.28 -23.78 -24.57
N GLN A 352 19.01 -22.79 -23.72
CA GLN A 352 19.87 -22.46 -22.59
C GLN A 352 19.94 -23.58 -21.54
N SER A 353 18.83 -24.30 -21.33
CA SER A 353 18.76 -25.34 -20.28
C SER A 353 19.42 -26.66 -20.68
N ASN A 354 19.35 -27.07 -21.95
CA ASN A 354 19.78 -28.40 -22.40
C ASN A 354 20.55 -28.42 -23.71
N GLY A 355 20.89 -27.25 -24.30
CA GLY A 355 21.64 -27.14 -25.56
C GLY A 355 20.91 -27.67 -26.78
N SER A 356 19.56 -27.72 -26.77
CA SER A 356 18.75 -28.27 -27.85
C SER A 356 19.04 -27.58 -29.19
N GLU A 357 19.50 -28.36 -30.17
CA GLU A 357 19.76 -27.87 -31.54
C GLU A 357 18.45 -27.43 -32.23
N ILE A 358 17.33 -28.13 -31.97
CA ILE A 358 16.03 -27.78 -32.51
C ILE A 358 15.58 -26.42 -31.97
N ALA A 359 15.80 -26.16 -30.68
CA ALA A 359 15.49 -24.87 -30.09
C ALA A 359 16.41 -23.75 -30.56
N ALA A 360 17.63 -24.05 -30.98
CA ALA A 360 18.56 -23.07 -31.60
C ALA A 360 18.16 -22.65 -33.02
N GLN A 361 17.45 -23.53 -33.75
CA GLN A 361 16.98 -23.26 -35.09
C GLN A 361 15.61 -22.57 -35.14
N ALA A 362 14.83 -22.67 -34.09
CA ALA A 362 13.48 -22.09 -33.98
C ALA A 362 13.52 -20.62 -33.53
#